data_f74d1533399f81ec2fad274031c3f80c
#
_entry.id   f74d1533399f81ec2fad274031c3f80c
#
_cell.length_a   1.000
_cell.length_b   1.000
_cell.length_c   1.000
_cell.angle_alpha   90.00
_cell.angle_beta   90.00
_cell.angle_gamma   90.00
#
_symmetry.space_group_name_H-M   'P 1'
#
loop_
_entity.id
_entity.type
_entity.pdbx_description
1 polymer ?
#
loop_
_entity_poly.entity_id
_entity_poly.type
_entity_poly.pdbx_seq_one_letter_code
_entity_poly.pdbx_strand_id
1 'polypeptide(L)'
;MLHEAAPDNTCYVWSLGDKAATDAAFAKAAHVTRLEFINNRLIPNAIEPRAAIGLYSRAEDAYTLDVSNQNPHVERLLMAAFVLGLPEHKLRVVAPDVGGGFGSKIYLYAEDVVVTWASKQINRPVKWTAERSESFVSDAHGRDHHTI
;
A
#
# COMPACT_ATOMS: atom_id res chain seq x y z
N MET A 1 -23.93 -5.71 -2.90
CA MET A 1 -22.76 -6.52 -2.44
C MET A 1 -21.76 -6.59 -3.56
N LEU A 2 -20.50 -6.31 -3.27
CA LEU A 2 -19.41 -6.45 -4.24
C LEU A 2 -18.91 -7.89 -4.33
N HIS A 3 -18.94 -8.62 -3.21
CA HIS A 3 -18.54 -10.01 -3.11
C HIS A 3 -19.54 -10.82 -2.28
N GLU A 4 -19.87 -12.02 -2.73
CA GLU A 4 -20.80 -12.93 -2.00
C GLU A 4 -20.26 -13.30 -0.62
N ALA A 5 -18.93 -13.44 -0.48
CA ALA A 5 -18.27 -13.77 0.77
C ALA A 5 -18.22 -12.59 1.78
N ALA A 6 -18.65 -11.39 1.38
CA ALA A 6 -18.64 -10.20 2.22
C ALA A 6 -20.05 -9.59 2.33
N PRO A 7 -20.96 -10.19 3.15
CA PRO A 7 -22.31 -9.67 3.36
C PRO A 7 -22.25 -8.20 3.79
N ASP A 8 -23.14 -7.38 3.24
CA ASP A 8 -23.19 -5.93 3.49
C ASP A 8 -21.88 -5.18 3.17
N ASN A 9 -21.04 -5.75 2.29
CA ASN A 9 -19.71 -5.26 1.96
C ASN A 9 -18.76 -5.15 3.18
N THR A 10 -19.01 -5.93 4.23
CA THR A 10 -18.16 -5.98 5.43
C THR A 10 -16.98 -6.90 5.18
N CYS A 11 -15.78 -6.36 5.09
CA CYS A 11 -14.54 -7.15 4.94
C CYS A 11 -14.18 -7.88 6.24
N TYR A 12 -14.24 -7.17 7.35
CA TYR A 12 -13.99 -7.71 8.69
C TYR A 12 -14.52 -6.75 9.76
N VAL A 13 -14.71 -7.29 10.96
CA VAL A 13 -14.97 -6.51 12.17
C VAL A 13 -13.81 -6.76 13.12
N TRP A 14 -13.23 -5.68 13.61
CA TRP A 14 -12.11 -5.76 14.55
C TRP A 14 -12.37 -4.90 15.78
N SER A 15 -11.99 -5.39 16.95
CA SER A 15 -12.09 -4.67 18.21
C SER A 15 -10.86 -4.92 19.07
N LEU A 16 -10.45 -3.90 19.81
CA LEU A 16 -9.35 -3.95 20.77
C LEU A 16 -9.74 -3.18 22.02
N GLY A 17 -9.33 -3.68 23.19
CA GLY A 17 -9.56 -3.07 24.49
C GLY A 17 -10.65 -3.77 25.29
N ASP A 18 -11.01 -3.18 26.43
CA ASP A 18 -12.04 -3.68 27.34
C ASP A 18 -13.31 -2.82 27.20
N LYS A 19 -14.30 -3.36 26.46
CA LYS A 19 -15.58 -2.68 26.26
C LYS A 19 -16.32 -2.45 27.58
N ALA A 20 -16.31 -3.43 28.49
CA ALA A 20 -17.05 -3.32 29.74
C ALA A 20 -16.46 -2.23 30.67
N ALA A 21 -15.14 -2.16 30.75
CA ALA A 21 -14.44 -1.10 31.47
C ALA A 21 -14.70 0.28 30.83
N THR A 22 -14.71 0.37 29.51
CA THR A 22 -15.01 1.61 28.80
C THR A 22 -16.44 2.07 29.04
N ASP A 23 -17.43 1.19 28.92
CA ASP A 23 -18.84 1.50 29.16
C ASP A 23 -19.05 1.95 30.62
N ALA A 24 -18.40 1.28 31.58
CA ALA A 24 -18.47 1.65 32.98
C ALA A 24 -17.84 3.03 33.26
N ALA A 25 -16.78 3.40 32.56
CA ALA A 25 -16.16 4.70 32.69
C ALA A 25 -17.09 5.81 32.14
N PHE A 26 -17.68 5.61 30.97
CA PHE A 26 -18.68 6.53 30.40
C PHE A 26 -19.90 6.70 31.32
N ALA A 27 -20.41 5.62 31.90
CA ALA A 27 -21.56 5.67 32.82
C ALA A 27 -21.29 6.47 34.10
N LYS A 28 -20.03 6.60 34.51
CA LYS A 28 -19.61 7.37 35.69
C LYS A 28 -19.09 8.76 35.39
N ALA A 29 -18.95 9.10 34.11
CA ALA A 29 -18.41 10.39 33.70
C ALA A 29 -19.33 11.52 34.09
N ALA A 30 -18.79 12.60 34.67
CA ALA A 30 -19.55 13.79 35.02
C ALA A 30 -20.09 14.55 33.84
N HIS A 31 -19.42 14.40 32.68
CA HIS A 31 -19.80 14.98 31.38
C HIS A 31 -19.35 14.11 30.24
N VAL A 32 -20.19 13.94 29.22
CA VAL A 32 -19.87 13.23 27.98
C VAL A 32 -20.21 14.14 26.80
N THR A 33 -19.25 14.39 25.96
CA THR A 33 -19.47 15.06 24.66
C THR A 33 -19.48 14.00 23.57
N ARG A 34 -20.51 14.05 22.72
CA ARG A 34 -20.61 13.19 21.53
C ARG A 34 -20.48 14.05 20.28
N LEU A 35 -19.63 13.61 19.38
CA LEU A 35 -19.47 14.18 18.05
C LEU A 35 -19.45 13.04 17.01
N GLU A 36 -20.21 13.24 15.96
CA GLU A 36 -20.25 12.34 14.82
C GLU A 36 -19.78 13.10 13.58
N PHE A 37 -18.83 12.54 12.86
CA PHE A 37 -18.32 13.17 11.63
C PHE A 37 -17.87 12.13 10.61
N ILE A 38 -17.90 12.53 9.35
CA ILE A 38 -17.39 11.76 8.22
C ILE A 38 -16.00 12.30 7.87
N ASN A 39 -14.99 11.43 7.92
CA ASN A 39 -13.68 11.74 7.41
C ASN A 39 -13.64 11.33 5.94
N ASN A 40 -14.01 12.25 5.06
CA ASN A 40 -14.19 11.98 3.64
C ASN A 40 -12.92 11.49 2.96
N ARG A 41 -13.11 10.61 1.98
CA ARG A 41 -12.04 10.06 1.15
C ARG A 41 -11.25 11.14 0.44
N LEU A 42 -9.92 10.99 0.42
CA LEU A 42 -9.00 11.88 -0.27
C LEU A 42 -8.03 11.07 -1.15
N ILE A 43 -7.73 11.62 -2.31
CA ILE A 43 -6.62 11.20 -3.13
C ILE A 43 -5.38 11.96 -2.67
N PRO A 44 -4.25 11.28 -2.36
CA PRO A 44 -3.00 11.94 -1.97
C PRO A 44 -2.44 12.87 -3.03
N ASN A 45 -2.62 12.54 -4.30
CA ASN A 45 -2.27 13.36 -5.47
C ASN A 45 -0.86 13.94 -5.40
N ALA A 46 0.14 13.10 -5.11
CA ALA A 46 1.54 13.50 -5.15
C ALA A 46 1.91 14.08 -6.52
N ILE A 47 2.78 15.10 -6.56
CA ILE A 47 3.20 15.72 -7.82
C ILE A 47 3.86 14.69 -8.73
N GLU A 48 4.71 13.82 -8.19
CA GLU A 48 5.25 12.66 -8.89
C GLU A 48 4.24 11.50 -8.83
N PRO A 49 3.70 11.01 -9.96
CA PRO A 49 2.96 9.75 -10.01
C PRO A 49 3.85 8.57 -9.64
N ARG A 50 3.26 7.38 -9.42
CA ARG A 50 4.03 6.16 -9.20
C ARG A 50 4.86 5.82 -10.44
N ALA A 51 6.08 5.32 -10.22
CA ALA A 51 6.96 4.85 -11.28
C ALA A 51 7.85 3.73 -10.75
N ALA A 52 8.17 2.79 -11.62
CA ALA A 52 9.01 1.65 -11.30
C ALA A 52 9.88 1.24 -12.50
N ILE A 53 11.10 0.77 -12.21
CA ILE A 53 12.01 0.15 -13.19
C ILE A 53 12.51 -1.16 -12.60
N GLY A 54 12.11 -2.27 -13.20
CA GLY A 54 12.62 -3.59 -12.87
C GLY A 54 13.84 -3.96 -13.71
N LEU A 55 14.87 -4.48 -13.06
CA LEU A 55 16.10 -4.96 -13.70
C LEU A 55 16.43 -6.37 -13.20
N TYR A 56 16.97 -7.21 -14.06
CA TYR A 56 17.50 -8.52 -13.70
C TYR A 56 18.94 -8.69 -14.18
N SER A 57 19.82 -9.12 -13.28
CA SER A 57 21.20 -9.46 -13.57
C SER A 57 21.35 -10.99 -13.68
N ARG A 58 21.67 -11.48 -14.87
CA ARG A 58 21.95 -12.91 -15.07
C ARG A 58 23.20 -13.38 -14.33
N ALA A 59 24.20 -12.51 -14.23
CA ALA A 59 25.48 -12.87 -13.60
C ALA A 59 25.32 -13.10 -12.10
N GLU A 60 24.44 -12.34 -11.45
CA GLU A 60 24.18 -12.41 -10.00
C GLU A 60 22.95 -13.26 -9.67
N ASP A 61 22.15 -13.59 -10.68
CA ASP A 61 20.80 -14.15 -10.52
C ASP A 61 19.99 -13.36 -9.49
N ALA A 62 19.92 -12.05 -9.68
CA ALA A 62 19.32 -11.12 -8.74
C ALA A 62 18.55 -10.00 -9.46
N TYR A 63 17.60 -9.44 -8.75
CA TYR A 63 16.77 -8.33 -9.24
C TYR A 63 17.15 -7.02 -8.57
N THR A 64 16.95 -5.92 -9.30
CA THR A 64 16.88 -4.57 -8.75
C THR A 64 15.57 -3.95 -9.17
N LEU A 65 14.90 -3.31 -8.25
CA LEU A 65 13.71 -2.50 -8.46
C LEU A 65 14.02 -1.06 -8.02
N ASP A 66 14.08 -0.14 -8.97
CA ASP A 66 14.07 1.30 -8.68
C ASP A 66 12.61 1.76 -8.72
N VAL A 67 12.12 2.33 -7.63
CA VAL A 67 10.67 2.58 -7.45
C VAL A 67 10.41 3.85 -6.63
N SER A 68 9.38 4.59 -7.03
CA SER A 68 8.84 5.69 -6.23
C SER A 68 8.01 5.15 -5.07
N ASN A 69 8.67 4.85 -3.93
CA ASN A 69 8.09 4.17 -2.78
C ASN A 69 8.50 4.81 -1.46
N GLN A 70 7.64 4.72 -0.44
CA GLN A 70 7.88 5.23 0.92
C GLN A 70 8.43 4.18 1.88
N ASN A 71 8.38 2.89 1.49
CA ASN A 71 8.69 1.78 2.38
C ASN A 71 9.46 0.64 1.68
N PRO A 72 10.66 0.91 1.13
CA PRO A 72 11.39 -0.03 0.29
C PRO A 72 11.76 -1.34 1.00
N HIS A 73 11.93 -1.32 2.32
CA HIS A 73 12.25 -2.54 3.08
C HIS A 73 11.08 -3.50 3.17
N VAL A 74 9.87 -2.99 3.42
CA VAL A 74 8.67 -3.83 3.47
C VAL A 74 8.31 -4.29 2.06
N GLU A 75 8.44 -3.45 1.06
CA GLU A 75 8.23 -3.84 -0.33
C GLU A 75 9.16 -4.98 -0.73
N ARG A 76 10.46 -4.90 -0.41
CA ARG A 76 11.41 -5.99 -0.64
C ARG A 76 10.96 -7.29 0.04
N LEU A 77 10.58 -7.23 1.31
CA LEU A 77 10.11 -8.40 2.05
C LEU A 77 8.89 -9.02 1.39
N LEU A 78 7.87 -8.22 1.13
CA LEU A 78 6.60 -8.69 0.56
C LEU A 78 6.80 -9.27 -0.85
N MET A 79 7.52 -8.55 -1.70
CA MET A 79 7.76 -9.00 -3.08
C MET A 79 8.63 -10.24 -3.13
N ALA A 80 9.72 -10.30 -2.39
CA ALA A 80 10.63 -11.44 -2.41
C ALA A 80 9.98 -12.68 -1.80
N ALA A 81 9.52 -12.60 -0.54
CA ALA A 81 9.07 -13.76 0.21
C ALA A 81 7.70 -14.27 -0.22
N PHE A 82 6.75 -13.38 -0.49
CA PHE A 82 5.35 -13.77 -0.68
C PHE A 82 4.89 -13.78 -2.14
N VAL A 83 5.57 -13.05 -3.02
CA VAL A 83 5.17 -12.95 -4.43
C VAL A 83 6.11 -13.72 -5.36
N LEU A 84 7.41 -13.43 -5.30
CA LEU A 84 8.38 -14.04 -6.21
C LEU A 84 8.99 -15.35 -5.67
N GLY A 85 8.81 -15.66 -4.40
CA GLY A 85 9.36 -16.85 -3.77
C GLY A 85 10.90 -16.86 -3.74
N LEU A 86 11.51 -15.71 -3.52
CA LEU A 86 12.95 -15.49 -3.55
C LEU A 86 13.50 -15.19 -2.15
N PRO A 87 14.75 -15.56 -1.86
CA PRO A 87 15.47 -15.00 -0.71
C PRO A 87 15.59 -13.47 -0.85
N GLU A 88 15.39 -12.72 0.23
CA GLU A 88 15.43 -11.25 0.20
C GLU A 88 16.71 -10.65 -0.39
N HIS A 89 17.86 -11.32 -0.19
CA HIS A 89 19.14 -10.86 -0.73
C HIS A 89 19.23 -10.93 -2.27
N LYS A 90 18.27 -11.60 -2.93
CA LYS A 90 18.15 -11.66 -4.40
C LYS A 90 17.29 -10.53 -4.98
N LEU A 91 16.76 -9.67 -4.14
CA LEU A 91 16.02 -8.48 -4.55
C LEU A 91 16.56 -7.25 -3.84
N ARG A 92 17.03 -6.29 -4.60
CA ARG A 92 17.37 -4.94 -4.14
C ARG A 92 16.25 -3.98 -4.51
N VAL A 93 15.66 -3.29 -3.54
CA VAL A 93 14.69 -2.22 -3.76
C VAL A 93 15.34 -0.89 -3.44
N VAL A 94 15.28 0.04 -4.38
CA VAL A 94 15.89 1.37 -4.29
C VAL A 94 14.78 2.40 -4.44
N ALA A 95 14.58 3.22 -3.42
CA ALA A 95 13.75 4.42 -3.48
C ALA A 95 14.68 5.63 -3.58
N PRO A 96 14.81 6.27 -4.74
CA PRO A 96 15.57 7.52 -4.90
C PRO A 96 14.80 8.69 -4.29
N ASP A 97 15.10 9.92 -4.70
CA ASP A 97 14.29 11.08 -4.32
C ASP A 97 12.85 10.90 -4.80
N VAL A 98 11.91 10.91 -3.86
CA VAL A 98 10.49 10.64 -4.13
C VAL A 98 9.72 11.96 -4.08
N GLY A 99 9.01 12.28 -5.15
CA GLY A 99 8.24 13.52 -5.34
C GLY A 99 6.88 13.54 -4.63
N GLY A 100 6.84 13.03 -3.39
CA GLY A 100 5.64 12.93 -2.56
C GLY A 100 5.01 11.54 -2.59
N GLY A 101 4.36 11.16 -1.49
CA GLY A 101 3.69 9.87 -1.39
C GLY A 101 2.42 9.96 -0.54
N PHE A 102 2.48 10.65 0.60
CA PHE A 102 1.33 10.91 1.50
C PHE A 102 0.55 9.63 1.88
N GLY A 103 1.27 8.51 1.99
CA GLY A 103 0.69 7.21 2.30
C GLY A 103 0.32 6.34 1.08
N SER A 104 0.13 6.90 -0.10
CA SER A 104 -0.23 6.10 -1.28
C SER A 104 0.91 5.25 -1.82
N LYS A 105 2.15 5.61 -1.57
CA LYS A 105 3.34 4.88 -2.03
C LYS A 105 3.94 3.94 -0.97
N ILE A 106 3.14 3.51 0.00
CA ILE A 106 3.57 2.54 1.04
C ILE A 106 3.35 1.09 0.57
N TYR A 107 2.33 0.86 -0.24
CA TYR A 107 1.86 -0.47 -0.59
C TYR A 107 2.70 -1.09 -1.71
N LEU A 108 2.74 -2.43 -1.73
CA LEU A 108 3.24 -3.18 -2.87
C LEU A 108 2.14 -3.20 -3.95
N TYR A 109 2.42 -2.58 -5.07
CA TYR A 109 1.50 -2.54 -6.21
C TYR A 109 1.83 -3.62 -7.26
N ALA A 110 0.81 -4.00 -8.00
CA ALA A 110 0.95 -5.02 -9.04
C ALA A 110 1.97 -4.63 -10.12
N GLU A 111 2.04 -3.36 -10.46
CA GLU A 111 2.96 -2.82 -11.47
C GLU A 111 4.42 -3.00 -11.07
N ASP A 112 4.76 -2.81 -9.79
CA ASP A 112 6.11 -2.99 -9.25
C ASP A 112 6.56 -4.45 -9.39
N VAL A 113 5.63 -5.38 -9.11
CA VAL A 113 5.83 -6.82 -9.29
C VAL A 113 6.02 -7.17 -10.76
N VAL A 114 5.13 -6.68 -11.62
CA VAL A 114 5.12 -7.03 -13.05
C VAL A 114 6.38 -6.55 -13.74
N VAL A 115 6.84 -5.31 -13.51
CA VAL A 115 8.08 -4.82 -14.15
C VAL A 115 9.31 -5.58 -13.65
N THR A 116 9.33 -5.94 -12.37
CA THR A 116 10.43 -6.73 -11.79
C THR A 116 10.46 -8.13 -12.41
N TRP A 117 9.35 -8.85 -12.40
CA TRP A 117 9.23 -10.19 -12.99
C TRP A 117 9.54 -10.18 -14.49
N ALA A 118 8.95 -9.25 -15.25
CA ALA A 118 9.12 -9.15 -16.69
C ALA A 118 10.57 -8.90 -17.10
N SER A 119 11.34 -8.16 -16.30
CA SER A 119 12.75 -7.88 -16.58
C SER A 119 13.59 -9.16 -16.76
N LYS A 120 13.30 -10.22 -16.00
CA LYS A 120 13.92 -11.54 -16.14
C LYS A 120 13.43 -12.25 -17.42
N GLN A 121 12.12 -12.20 -17.68
CA GLN A 121 11.53 -12.92 -18.81
C GLN A 121 12.11 -12.43 -20.15
N ILE A 122 12.24 -11.14 -20.32
CA ILE A 122 12.77 -10.54 -21.56
C ILE A 122 14.26 -10.23 -21.49
N ASN A 123 14.89 -10.42 -20.32
CA ASN A 123 16.30 -10.12 -20.05
C ASN A 123 16.69 -8.67 -20.43
N ARG A 124 15.85 -7.72 -20.07
CA ARG A 124 16.02 -6.26 -20.29
C ARG A 124 15.37 -5.49 -19.16
N PRO A 125 15.81 -4.26 -18.88
CA PRO A 125 15.09 -3.37 -17.99
C PRO A 125 13.66 -3.14 -18.48
N VAL A 126 12.71 -3.13 -17.56
CA VAL A 126 11.30 -2.82 -17.84
C VAL A 126 10.90 -1.62 -17.00
N LYS A 127 10.41 -0.58 -17.62
CA LYS A 127 9.94 0.64 -16.97
C LYS A 127 8.43 0.78 -17.12
N TRP A 128 7.80 1.23 -16.04
CA TRP A 128 6.43 1.70 -16.02
C TRP A 128 6.35 3.05 -15.32
N THR A 129 5.43 3.90 -15.75
CA THR A 129 5.13 5.19 -15.11
C THR A 129 3.64 5.41 -15.21
N ALA A 130 2.99 5.66 -14.07
CA ALA A 130 1.57 5.95 -14.02
C ALA A 130 1.24 7.28 -14.70
N GLU A 131 0.13 7.33 -15.40
CA GLU A 131 -0.50 8.57 -15.78
C GLU A 131 -1.29 9.15 -14.59
N ARG A 132 -1.50 10.45 -14.58
CA ARG A 132 -2.25 11.11 -13.52
C ARG A 132 -3.69 10.59 -13.40
N SER A 133 -4.35 10.37 -14.52
CA SER A 133 -5.71 9.81 -14.58
C SER A 133 -5.78 8.39 -14.01
N GLU A 134 -4.76 7.57 -14.25
CA GLU A 134 -4.62 6.23 -13.70
C GLU A 134 -4.46 6.27 -12.19
N SER A 135 -3.63 7.17 -11.66
CA SER A 135 -3.43 7.35 -10.22
C SER A 135 -4.73 7.65 -9.47
N PHE A 136 -5.68 8.36 -10.09
CA PHE A 136 -6.99 8.65 -9.46
C PHE A 136 -7.86 7.41 -9.23
N VAL A 137 -7.64 6.33 -9.93
CA VAL A 137 -8.45 5.10 -9.81
C VAL A 137 -7.68 3.92 -9.25
N SER A 138 -6.34 3.91 -9.33
CA SER A 138 -5.51 2.77 -8.92
C SER A 138 -4.74 2.98 -7.63
N ASP A 139 -4.41 4.23 -7.25
CA ASP A 139 -3.63 4.49 -6.05
C ASP A 139 -4.45 4.30 -4.78
N ALA A 140 -3.80 3.90 -3.71
CA ALA A 140 -4.42 3.81 -2.40
C ALA A 140 -4.85 5.20 -1.92
N HIS A 141 -6.09 5.31 -1.46
CA HIS A 141 -6.67 6.52 -0.95
C HIS A 141 -6.57 6.59 0.58
N GLY A 142 -6.47 7.80 1.11
CA GLY A 142 -6.50 8.05 2.55
C GLY A 142 -7.91 8.37 3.05
N ARG A 143 -8.09 8.25 4.37
CA ARG A 143 -9.33 8.56 5.07
C ARG A 143 -10.46 7.62 4.67
N ASP A 144 -11.67 8.15 4.43
CA ASP A 144 -12.85 7.35 4.03
C ASP A 144 -13.39 6.50 5.18
N HIS A 145 -13.65 7.14 6.31
CA HIS A 145 -14.24 6.47 7.47
C HIS A 145 -15.20 7.39 8.22
N HIS A 146 -16.17 6.75 8.85
CA HIS A 146 -17.14 7.36 9.72
C HIS A 146 -16.68 7.17 11.16
N THR A 147 -16.62 8.25 11.92
CA THR A 147 -16.19 8.26 13.32
C THR A 147 -17.30 8.82 14.21
N ILE A 148 -17.57 8.14 15.31
CA ILE A 148 -18.56 8.54 16.33
C ILE A 148 -17.89 8.66 17.68
#